data_85aec5ec6ffd8156a5fa8679f15a4185
#
_entry.id   85aec5ec6ffd8156a5fa8679f15a4185
#
_cell.length_a   1.000
_cell.length_b   1.000
_cell.length_c   1.000
_cell.angle_alpha   90.00
_cell.angle_beta   90.00
_cell.angle_gamma   90.00
#
_symmetry.space_group_name_H-M   'P 1'
#
loop_
_entity.id
_entity.type
_entity.pdbx_description
1 polymer ?
#
loop_
_entity_poly.entity_id
_entity_poly.type
_entity_poly.pdbx_seq_one_letter_code
_entity_poly.pdbx_strand_id
1 'polypeptide(L)'
;MDSFVFALDTTMPVFLVILLGWFLRRVGVLNEAFCKPADQYVFKCALPVSLFLSIAKMDVYSDFDPLFCLFCFTVTAIVFLGVWALTSRLMKDKALVGEFSQAAVRSSAAILGVALNTNIYGNAGMVPMMVLSAVPFFNVYAVLILQFSPHTDENGRLIPPERNGTAAVRRALVNVVKNPIILGILLGVPFSLLRVKLPGILASTLSTIGGTATPVALLAVGASFSGSEAAKCMK
;
A
#
# COMPACT_ATOMS: atom_id res chain seq x y z
N MET A 1 25.21 -18.07 10.55
CA MET A 1 24.91 -16.94 11.46
C MET A 1 24.71 -15.64 10.68
N ASP A 2 25.48 -15.43 9.63
CA ASP A 2 25.46 -14.18 8.83
C ASP A 2 24.09 -13.86 8.19
N SER A 3 23.39 -14.87 7.67
CA SER A 3 22.07 -14.66 7.06
C SER A 3 20.99 -14.24 8.07
N PHE A 4 21.07 -14.72 9.31
CA PHE A 4 20.14 -14.34 10.38
C PHE A 4 20.43 -12.92 10.89
N VAL A 5 21.68 -12.58 11.09
CA VAL A 5 22.12 -11.23 11.46
C VAL A 5 21.71 -10.24 10.37
N PHE A 6 21.98 -10.56 9.11
CA PHE A 6 21.54 -9.73 7.96
C PHE A 6 20.02 -9.53 7.93
N ALA A 7 19.23 -10.57 8.18
CA ALA A 7 17.77 -10.46 8.24
C ALA A 7 17.32 -9.55 9.39
N LEU A 8 17.96 -9.65 10.56
CA LEU A 8 17.68 -8.77 11.69
C LEU A 8 18.08 -7.32 11.41
N ASP A 9 19.28 -7.07 10.90
CA ASP A 9 19.77 -5.73 10.59
C ASP A 9 18.86 -5.02 9.57
N THR A 10 18.29 -5.78 8.63
CA THR A 10 17.40 -5.25 7.61
C THR A 10 15.99 -4.95 8.14
N THR A 11 15.44 -5.84 8.96
CA THR A 11 14.03 -5.74 9.38
C THR A 11 13.84 -4.97 10.69
N MET A 12 14.81 -5.08 11.63
CA MET A 12 14.71 -4.44 12.94
C MET A 12 14.48 -2.92 12.89
N PRO A 13 15.13 -2.14 12.01
CA PRO A 13 14.86 -0.70 11.94
C PRO A 13 13.38 -0.38 11.69
N VAL A 14 12.71 -1.16 10.83
CA VAL A 14 11.27 -0.97 10.53
C VAL A 14 10.43 -1.24 11.78
N PHE A 15 10.68 -2.36 12.46
CA PHE A 15 9.97 -2.71 13.70
C PHE A 15 10.25 -1.73 14.83
N LEU A 16 11.48 -1.24 14.97
CA LEU A 16 11.84 -0.26 15.99
C LEU A 16 11.10 1.08 15.80
N VAL A 17 10.90 1.53 14.55
CA VAL A 17 10.11 2.74 14.29
C VAL A 17 8.61 2.52 14.60
N ILE A 18 8.07 1.34 14.31
CA ILE A 18 6.70 0.98 14.71
C ILE A 18 6.58 0.95 16.24
N LEU A 19 7.52 0.32 16.92
CA LEU A 19 7.58 0.30 18.40
C LEU A 19 7.71 1.70 18.99
N LEU A 20 8.53 2.56 18.38
CA LEU A 20 8.64 3.96 18.78
C LEU A 20 7.29 4.68 18.64
N GLY A 21 6.55 4.49 17.55
CA GLY A 21 5.21 5.03 17.37
C GLY A 21 4.24 4.61 18.48
N TRP A 22 4.24 3.32 18.82
CA TRP A 22 3.45 2.79 19.92
C TRP A 22 3.87 3.39 21.29
N PHE A 23 5.17 3.50 21.55
CA PHE A 23 5.70 4.11 22.77
C PHE A 23 5.33 5.58 22.88
N LEU A 24 5.51 6.37 21.82
CA LEU A 24 5.15 7.79 21.78
C LEU A 24 3.65 8.02 22.03
N ARG A 25 2.80 7.12 21.56
CA ARG A 25 1.37 7.16 21.90
C ARG A 25 1.15 6.90 23.39
N ARG A 26 1.86 5.93 23.96
CA ARG A 26 1.71 5.56 25.38
C ARG A 26 2.16 6.66 26.34
N VAL A 27 3.17 7.44 25.98
CA VAL A 27 3.65 8.60 26.75
C VAL A 27 2.88 9.89 26.42
N GLY A 28 1.89 9.85 25.52
CA GLY A 28 1.01 10.99 25.23
C GLY A 28 1.57 12.00 24.22
N VAL A 29 2.73 11.74 23.61
CA VAL A 29 3.31 12.59 22.54
C VAL A 29 2.50 12.48 21.25
N LEU A 30 2.09 11.25 20.89
CA LEU A 30 1.19 11.00 19.77
C LEU A 30 -0.20 10.62 20.31
N ASN A 31 -1.25 11.05 19.61
CA ASN A 31 -2.63 10.77 19.95
C ASN A 31 -3.42 10.31 18.72
N GLU A 32 -4.68 9.92 18.88
CA GLU A 32 -5.53 9.51 17.77
C GLU A 32 -5.75 10.62 16.74
N ALA A 33 -5.74 11.87 17.18
CA ALA A 33 -5.84 13.02 16.28
C ALA A 33 -4.61 13.17 15.37
N PHE A 34 -3.46 12.59 15.72
CA PHE A 34 -2.27 12.53 14.86
C PHE A 34 -2.39 11.46 13.77
N CYS A 35 -2.93 10.27 14.09
CA CYS A 35 -2.90 9.12 13.18
C CYS A 35 -3.62 9.41 11.86
N LYS A 36 -4.85 9.92 11.90
CA LYS A 36 -5.63 10.23 10.69
C LYS A 36 -4.97 11.27 9.77
N PRO A 37 -4.53 12.45 10.27
CA PRO A 37 -3.77 13.40 9.46
C PRO A 37 -2.44 12.84 8.93
N ALA A 38 -1.72 12.05 9.73
CA ALA A 38 -0.48 11.43 9.30
C ALA A 38 -0.70 10.47 8.13
N ASP A 39 -1.70 9.60 8.21
CA ASP A 39 -2.09 8.71 7.11
C ASP A 39 -2.49 9.51 5.86
N GLN A 40 -3.29 10.55 6.03
CA GLN A 40 -3.68 11.41 4.90
C GLN A 40 -2.48 12.10 4.24
N TYR A 41 -1.55 12.62 5.03
CA TYR A 41 -0.31 13.22 4.53
C TYR A 41 0.53 12.20 3.77
N VAL A 42 0.72 11.02 4.36
CA VAL A 42 1.49 9.94 3.72
C VAL A 42 0.87 9.53 2.39
N PHE A 43 -0.43 9.20 2.37
CA PHE A 43 -1.08 8.66 1.17
C PHE A 43 -1.39 9.72 0.10
N LYS A 44 -1.62 11.00 0.49
CA LYS A 44 -1.98 12.05 -0.47
C LYS A 44 -0.79 12.91 -0.92
N CYS A 45 0.32 12.91 -0.17
CA CYS A 45 1.46 13.78 -0.45
C CYS A 45 2.77 13.00 -0.49
N ALA A 46 3.25 12.47 0.64
CA ALA A 46 4.61 11.97 0.75
C ALA A 46 4.88 10.72 -0.12
N LEU A 47 3.98 9.72 -0.14
CA LEU A 47 4.10 8.53 -1.02
C LEU A 47 4.00 8.88 -2.51
N PRO A 48 3.01 9.65 -2.98
CA PRO A 48 2.99 10.08 -4.38
C PRO A 48 4.26 10.78 -4.82
N VAL A 49 4.81 11.68 -3.99
CA VAL A 49 6.06 12.39 -4.28
C VAL A 49 7.26 11.43 -4.31
N SER A 50 7.34 10.51 -3.36
CA SER A 50 8.41 9.50 -3.31
C SER A 50 8.41 8.61 -4.55
N LEU A 51 7.23 8.11 -4.95
CA LEU A 51 7.08 7.26 -6.11
C LEU A 51 7.27 8.01 -7.42
N PHE A 52 6.79 9.26 -7.51
CA PHE A 52 7.12 10.14 -8.61
C PHE A 52 8.63 10.25 -8.82
N LEU A 53 9.39 10.56 -7.77
CA LEU A 53 10.85 10.68 -7.84
C LEU A 53 11.53 9.38 -8.23
N SER A 54 11.04 8.26 -7.70
CA SER A 54 11.60 6.94 -8.01
C SER A 54 11.43 6.61 -9.49
N ILE A 55 10.24 6.86 -10.04
CA ILE A 55 9.97 6.66 -11.49
C ILE A 55 10.70 7.70 -12.34
N ALA A 56 10.69 8.98 -11.94
CA ALA A 56 11.36 10.05 -12.72
C ALA A 56 12.90 9.88 -12.81
N LYS A 57 13.51 9.20 -11.84
CA LYS A 57 14.96 8.88 -11.83
C LYS A 57 15.29 7.54 -12.48
N MET A 58 14.30 6.68 -12.70
CA MET A 58 14.48 5.37 -13.34
C MET A 58 14.74 5.56 -14.83
N ASP A 59 15.68 4.83 -15.40
CA ASP A 59 15.82 4.75 -16.87
C ASP A 59 14.89 3.64 -17.39
N VAL A 60 13.70 4.04 -17.87
CA VAL A 60 12.70 3.08 -18.39
C VAL A 60 13.26 2.18 -19.48
N TYR A 61 14.22 2.66 -20.27
CA TYR A 61 14.77 1.85 -21.38
C TYR A 61 15.68 0.72 -20.90
N SER A 62 16.38 0.90 -19.76
CA SER A 62 17.25 -0.13 -19.17
C SER A 62 16.62 -0.88 -18.02
N ASP A 63 15.76 -0.22 -17.23
CA ASP A 63 15.29 -0.73 -15.96
C ASP A 63 13.85 -1.31 -16.04
N PHE A 64 13.11 -0.99 -17.12
CA PHE A 64 11.74 -1.50 -17.27
C PHE A 64 11.74 -2.98 -17.71
N ASP A 65 11.24 -3.82 -16.83
CA ASP A 65 11.04 -5.25 -17.11
C ASP A 65 9.54 -5.57 -17.28
N PRO A 66 9.05 -5.72 -18.52
CA PRO A 66 7.66 -6.05 -18.79
C PRO A 66 7.25 -7.43 -18.27
N LEU A 67 8.22 -8.37 -18.20
CA LEU A 67 7.96 -9.72 -17.69
C LEU A 67 7.72 -9.67 -16.18
N PHE A 68 8.52 -8.88 -15.46
CA PHE A 68 8.33 -8.63 -14.04
C PHE A 68 6.98 -7.96 -13.76
N CYS A 69 6.60 -6.96 -14.57
CA CYS A 69 5.29 -6.32 -14.44
C CYS A 69 4.13 -7.30 -14.65
N LEU A 70 4.23 -8.14 -15.69
CA LEU A 70 3.25 -9.19 -15.98
C LEU A 70 3.18 -10.23 -14.86
N PHE A 71 4.33 -10.62 -14.31
CA PHE A 71 4.41 -11.52 -13.16
C PHE A 71 3.69 -10.91 -11.96
N CYS A 72 4.01 -9.67 -11.58
CA CYS A 72 3.37 -8.98 -10.45
C CYS A 72 1.85 -8.86 -10.64
N PHE A 73 1.40 -8.51 -11.85
CA PHE A 73 -0.02 -8.47 -12.18
C PHE A 73 -0.69 -9.83 -12.03
N THR A 74 -0.09 -10.87 -12.63
CA THR A 74 -0.66 -12.22 -12.63
C THR A 74 -0.74 -12.82 -11.23
N VAL A 75 0.34 -12.70 -10.44
CA VAL A 75 0.36 -13.16 -9.05
C VAL A 75 -0.67 -12.41 -8.21
N THR A 76 -0.78 -11.10 -8.39
CA THR A 76 -1.80 -10.29 -7.72
C THR A 76 -3.21 -10.81 -8.04
N ALA A 77 -3.51 -11.03 -9.32
CA ALA A 77 -4.81 -11.56 -9.75
C ALA A 77 -5.11 -12.94 -9.13
N ILE A 78 -4.14 -13.86 -9.18
CA ILE A 78 -4.29 -15.21 -8.64
C ILE A 78 -4.54 -15.16 -7.13
N VAL A 79 -3.77 -14.36 -6.39
CA VAL A 79 -3.90 -14.26 -4.92
C VAL A 79 -5.23 -13.64 -4.53
N PHE A 80 -5.64 -12.53 -5.16
CA PHE A 80 -6.93 -11.89 -4.88
C PHE A 80 -8.11 -12.80 -5.18
N LEU A 81 -8.17 -13.37 -6.37
CA LEU A 81 -9.27 -14.25 -6.79
C LEU A 81 -9.26 -15.58 -6.04
N GLY A 82 -8.07 -16.13 -5.78
CA GLY A 82 -7.91 -17.38 -5.02
C GLY A 82 -8.38 -17.23 -3.56
N VAL A 83 -7.94 -16.18 -2.87
CA VAL A 83 -8.38 -15.90 -1.49
C VAL A 83 -9.86 -15.61 -1.45
N TRP A 84 -10.40 -14.82 -2.38
CA TRP A 84 -11.84 -14.56 -2.45
C TRP A 84 -12.65 -15.82 -2.69
N ALA A 85 -12.23 -16.71 -3.60
CA ALA A 85 -12.89 -17.99 -3.84
C ALA A 85 -12.82 -18.90 -2.61
N LEU A 86 -11.67 -18.93 -1.93
CA LEU A 86 -11.47 -19.73 -0.73
C LEU A 86 -12.34 -19.25 0.44
N THR A 87 -12.31 -17.96 0.74
CA THR A 87 -13.10 -17.34 1.81
C THR A 87 -14.60 -17.44 1.54
N SER A 88 -15.02 -17.26 0.28
CA SER A 88 -16.42 -17.44 -0.14
C SER A 88 -16.95 -18.85 0.11
N ARG A 89 -16.06 -19.86 0.07
CA ARG A 89 -16.43 -21.25 0.34
C ARG A 89 -16.34 -21.62 1.84
N LEU A 90 -15.26 -21.20 2.52
CA LEU A 90 -14.95 -21.64 3.87
C LEU A 90 -15.62 -20.81 4.97
N MET A 91 -15.83 -19.52 4.75
CA MET A 91 -16.42 -18.66 5.77
C MET A 91 -17.91 -18.93 5.94
N LYS A 92 -18.33 -19.14 7.20
CA LYS A 92 -19.74 -19.31 7.57
C LYS A 92 -20.51 -18.00 7.47
N ASP A 93 -19.92 -16.91 7.94
CA ASP A 93 -20.50 -15.57 7.85
C ASP A 93 -20.18 -14.95 6.47
N LYS A 94 -21.20 -14.97 5.62
CA LYS A 94 -21.07 -14.44 4.23
C LYS A 94 -20.97 -12.92 4.19
N ALA A 95 -21.42 -12.21 5.21
CA ALA A 95 -21.32 -10.74 5.27
C ALA A 95 -19.88 -10.26 5.38
N LEU A 96 -19.00 -11.03 6.02
CA LEU A 96 -17.60 -10.67 6.24
C LEU A 96 -16.66 -11.13 5.11
N VAL A 97 -17.13 -11.91 4.15
CA VAL A 97 -16.29 -12.49 3.09
C VAL A 97 -15.54 -11.40 2.30
N GLY A 98 -16.22 -10.33 1.93
CA GLY A 98 -15.61 -9.25 1.15
C GLY A 98 -14.52 -8.52 1.91
N GLU A 99 -14.80 -8.12 3.13
CA GLU A 99 -13.88 -7.38 4.00
C GLU A 99 -12.67 -8.25 4.39
N PHE A 100 -12.91 -9.48 4.79
CA PHE A 100 -11.85 -10.41 5.16
C PHE A 100 -10.95 -10.74 3.97
N SER A 101 -11.52 -11.00 2.78
CA SER A 101 -10.75 -11.32 1.58
C SER A 101 -9.78 -10.20 1.21
N GLN A 102 -10.26 -8.96 1.17
CA GLN A 102 -9.37 -7.84 0.84
C GLN A 102 -8.36 -7.55 1.95
N ALA A 103 -8.74 -7.70 3.23
CA ALA A 103 -7.82 -7.52 4.36
C ALA A 103 -6.68 -8.55 4.35
N ALA A 104 -7.00 -9.80 4.02
CA ALA A 104 -6.03 -10.90 3.97
C ALA A 104 -5.00 -10.76 2.83
N VAL A 105 -5.38 -10.13 1.71
CA VAL A 105 -4.50 -10.02 0.53
C VAL A 105 -3.81 -8.68 0.44
N ARG A 106 -4.39 -7.63 1.02
CA ARG A 106 -3.87 -6.27 0.90
C ARG A 106 -2.56 -6.10 1.62
N SER A 107 -1.46 -6.03 0.85
CA SER A 107 -0.12 -5.83 1.38
C SER A 107 0.26 -4.34 1.47
N SER A 108 1.23 -4.02 2.32
CA SER A 108 1.81 -2.68 2.43
C SER A 108 3.05 -2.54 1.54
N ALA A 109 2.92 -2.94 0.27
CA ALA A 109 4.03 -2.97 -0.68
C ALA A 109 4.71 -1.59 -0.86
N ALA A 110 3.91 -0.51 -0.92
CA ALA A 110 4.44 0.83 -1.11
C ALA A 110 5.21 1.37 0.12
N ILE A 111 4.88 0.94 1.33
CA ILE A 111 5.54 1.41 2.57
C ILE A 111 6.62 0.41 2.98
N LEU A 112 6.20 -0.81 3.33
CA LEU A 112 7.14 -1.83 3.82
C LEU A 112 8.08 -2.33 2.72
N GLY A 113 7.59 -2.48 1.49
CA GLY A 113 8.41 -2.90 0.35
C GLY A 113 9.53 -1.89 0.07
N VAL A 114 9.22 -0.59 0.04
CA VAL A 114 10.24 0.46 -0.13
C VAL A 114 11.20 0.49 1.04
N ALA A 115 10.70 0.41 2.30
CA ALA A 115 11.53 0.44 3.49
C ALA A 115 12.53 -0.74 3.51
N LEU A 116 12.05 -1.96 3.32
CA LEU A 116 12.89 -3.16 3.32
C LEU A 116 13.89 -3.14 2.17
N ASN A 117 13.45 -2.80 0.96
CA ASN A 117 14.34 -2.77 -0.20
C ASN A 117 15.44 -1.70 -0.05
N THR A 118 15.09 -0.55 0.51
CA THR A 118 16.07 0.52 0.80
C THR A 118 17.08 0.09 1.87
N ASN A 119 16.63 -0.64 2.89
CA ASN A 119 17.53 -1.17 3.92
C ASN A 119 18.48 -2.25 3.38
N ILE A 120 18.03 -3.06 2.42
CA ILE A 120 18.82 -4.14 1.83
C ILE A 120 19.80 -3.62 0.76
N TYR A 121 19.31 -2.79 -0.16
CA TYR A 121 20.02 -2.41 -1.39
C TYR A 121 20.43 -0.94 -1.43
N GLY A 122 20.08 -0.14 -0.42
CA GLY A 122 20.34 1.30 -0.40
C GLY A 122 19.42 2.14 -1.31
N ASN A 123 18.50 1.49 -2.02
CA ASN A 123 17.56 2.15 -2.94
C ASN A 123 16.21 1.39 -3.01
N ALA A 124 15.22 2.00 -3.66
CA ALA A 124 13.90 1.37 -3.80
C ALA A 124 13.87 0.18 -4.80
N GLY A 125 14.91 -0.01 -5.61
CA GLY A 125 15.04 -1.08 -6.60
C GLY A 125 13.83 -1.20 -7.52
N MET A 126 13.31 -2.41 -7.68
CA MET A 126 12.14 -2.71 -8.52
C MET A 126 10.78 -2.45 -7.83
N VAL A 127 10.76 -1.98 -6.57
CA VAL A 127 9.51 -1.73 -5.83
C VAL A 127 8.60 -0.73 -6.53
N PRO A 128 9.07 0.39 -7.10
CA PRO A 128 8.21 1.30 -7.86
C PRO A 128 7.52 0.64 -9.03
N MET A 129 8.20 -0.28 -9.72
CA MET A 129 7.64 -1.03 -10.85
C MET A 129 6.59 -2.06 -10.38
N MET A 130 6.85 -2.73 -9.26
CA MET A 130 5.86 -3.60 -8.60
C MET A 130 4.63 -2.79 -8.15
N VAL A 131 4.82 -1.61 -7.57
CA VAL A 131 3.72 -0.72 -7.16
C VAL A 131 2.89 -0.29 -8.37
N LEU A 132 3.52 0.08 -9.48
CA LEU A 132 2.84 0.43 -10.72
C LEU A 132 2.00 -0.75 -11.25
N SER A 133 2.54 -1.97 -11.19
CA SER A 133 1.94 -3.16 -11.78
C SER A 133 0.90 -3.86 -10.88
N ALA A 134 0.97 -3.68 -9.56
CA ALA A 134 0.11 -4.39 -8.61
C ALA A 134 -0.92 -3.48 -7.92
N VAL A 135 -0.51 -2.30 -7.44
CA VAL A 135 -1.37 -1.45 -6.61
C VAL A 135 -2.64 -0.93 -7.32
N PRO A 136 -2.63 -0.55 -8.61
CA PRO A 136 -3.86 -0.21 -9.31
C PRO A 136 -4.88 -1.34 -9.26
N PHE A 137 -4.40 -2.57 -9.44
CA PHE A 137 -5.25 -3.76 -9.46
C PHE A 137 -5.71 -4.16 -8.05
N PHE A 138 -4.92 -3.90 -6.99
CA PHE A 138 -5.40 -4.05 -5.61
C PHE A 138 -6.67 -3.23 -5.38
N ASN A 139 -6.72 -2.00 -5.86
CA ASN A 139 -7.88 -1.15 -5.71
C ASN A 139 -9.07 -1.64 -6.58
N VAL A 140 -8.79 -2.10 -7.80
CA VAL A 140 -9.83 -2.68 -8.68
C VAL A 140 -10.42 -3.93 -8.05
N TYR A 141 -9.58 -4.89 -7.66
CA TYR A 141 -10.04 -6.14 -7.05
C TYR A 141 -10.73 -5.91 -5.71
N ALA A 142 -10.23 -4.99 -4.87
CA ALA A 142 -10.87 -4.66 -3.60
C ALA A 142 -12.31 -4.15 -3.81
N VAL A 143 -12.52 -3.23 -4.75
CA VAL A 143 -13.86 -2.72 -5.08
C VAL A 143 -14.74 -3.82 -5.65
N LEU A 144 -14.21 -4.66 -6.56
CA LEU A 144 -14.97 -5.77 -7.14
C LEU A 144 -15.37 -6.79 -6.07
N ILE A 145 -14.44 -7.20 -5.22
CA ILE A 145 -14.72 -8.17 -4.14
C ILE A 145 -15.78 -7.63 -3.19
N LEU A 146 -15.67 -6.38 -2.75
CA LEU A 146 -16.67 -5.77 -1.87
C LEU A 146 -18.05 -5.69 -2.54
N GLN A 147 -18.10 -5.39 -3.82
CA GLN A 147 -19.34 -5.22 -4.55
C GLN A 147 -20.04 -6.54 -4.90
N PHE A 148 -19.25 -7.58 -5.17
CA PHE A 148 -19.78 -8.93 -5.45
C PHE A 148 -19.89 -9.82 -4.20
N SER A 149 -19.50 -9.33 -3.03
CA SER A 149 -19.72 -10.01 -1.76
C SER A 149 -20.90 -9.40 -1.02
N PRO A 150 -21.72 -10.20 -0.33
CA PRO A 150 -22.71 -9.67 0.60
C PRO A 150 -22.01 -8.82 1.67
N HIS A 151 -22.62 -7.72 2.09
CA HIS A 151 -22.09 -6.87 3.16
C HIS A 151 -23.22 -6.39 4.07
N THR A 152 -22.85 -5.91 5.24
CA THR A 152 -23.82 -5.41 6.22
C THR A 152 -23.84 -3.88 6.19
N ASP A 153 -25.04 -3.27 6.20
CA ASP A 153 -25.20 -1.82 6.34
C ASP A 153 -24.94 -1.34 7.78
N GLU A 154 -24.96 -0.04 8.00
CA GLU A 154 -24.81 0.58 9.33
C GLU A 154 -25.87 0.14 10.34
N ASN A 155 -26.99 -0.43 9.87
CA ASN A 155 -28.11 -0.93 10.68
C ASN A 155 -28.06 -2.46 10.90
N GLY A 156 -26.99 -3.13 10.48
CA GLY A 156 -26.82 -4.58 10.62
C GLY A 156 -27.63 -5.41 9.63
N ARG A 157 -28.19 -4.82 8.55
CA ARG A 157 -28.93 -5.55 7.53
C ARG A 157 -28.00 -6.06 6.45
N LEU A 158 -28.19 -7.32 6.06
CA LEU A 158 -27.43 -7.97 4.99
C LEU A 158 -27.88 -7.41 3.63
N ILE A 159 -26.99 -6.69 2.96
CA ILE A 159 -27.19 -6.21 1.60
C ILE A 159 -26.67 -7.27 0.63
N PRO A 160 -27.51 -7.76 -0.30
CA PRO A 160 -27.05 -8.70 -1.32
C PRO A 160 -26.04 -8.07 -2.25
N PRO A 161 -25.17 -8.87 -2.92
CA PRO A 161 -24.20 -8.36 -3.88
C PRO A 161 -24.87 -7.59 -5.01
N GLU A 162 -24.24 -6.51 -5.44
CA GLU A 162 -24.76 -5.63 -6.49
C GLU A 162 -24.75 -6.37 -7.84
N ARG A 163 -25.91 -6.46 -8.52
CA ARG A 163 -26.05 -7.17 -9.80
C ARG A 163 -25.44 -6.43 -11.00
N ASN A 164 -25.16 -5.12 -10.89
CA ASN A 164 -24.64 -4.30 -11.97
C ASN A 164 -23.10 -4.24 -11.97
N GLY A 165 -22.46 -5.29 -12.49
CA GLY A 165 -21.00 -5.39 -12.56
C GLY A 165 -20.31 -4.25 -13.34
N THR A 166 -20.98 -3.68 -14.37
CA THR A 166 -20.40 -2.58 -15.16
C THR A 166 -20.26 -1.27 -14.36
N ALA A 167 -21.21 -0.96 -13.49
CA ALA A 167 -21.12 0.20 -12.62
C ALA A 167 -19.99 0.05 -11.57
N ALA A 168 -19.80 -1.17 -11.06
CA ALA A 168 -18.72 -1.51 -10.15
C ALA A 168 -17.35 -1.31 -10.78
N VAL A 169 -17.15 -1.89 -11.96
CA VAL A 169 -15.89 -1.76 -12.71
C VAL A 169 -15.59 -0.29 -13.02
N ARG A 170 -16.61 0.49 -13.47
CA ARG A 170 -16.43 1.92 -13.73
C ARG A 170 -16.00 2.69 -12.47
N ARG A 171 -16.64 2.44 -11.31
CA ARG A 171 -16.26 3.06 -10.02
C ARG A 171 -14.82 2.68 -9.65
N ALA A 172 -14.46 1.41 -9.79
CA ALA A 172 -13.10 0.93 -9.52
C ALA A 172 -12.07 1.64 -10.40
N LEU A 173 -12.31 1.74 -11.71
CA LEU A 173 -11.42 2.45 -12.63
C LEU A 173 -11.30 3.95 -12.31
N VAL A 174 -12.40 4.62 -11.98
CA VAL A 174 -12.37 6.03 -11.57
C VAL A 174 -11.56 6.20 -10.29
N ASN A 175 -11.70 5.31 -9.31
CA ASN A 175 -10.93 5.34 -8.06
C ASN A 175 -9.44 5.10 -8.32
N VAL A 176 -9.09 4.21 -9.25
CA VAL A 176 -7.70 4.00 -9.67
C VAL A 176 -7.11 5.27 -10.26
N VAL A 177 -7.78 5.88 -11.22
CA VAL A 177 -7.29 7.10 -11.89
C VAL A 177 -7.19 8.29 -10.93
N LYS A 178 -8.07 8.38 -9.94
CA LYS A 178 -8.06 9.43 -8.92
C LYS A 178 -7.11 9.14 -7.74
N ASN A 179 -6.48 7.97 -7.72
CA ASN A 179 -5.58 7.60 -6.62
C ASN A 179 -4.29 8.45 -6.69
N PRO A 180 -3.95 9.24 -5.62
CA PRO A 180 -2.77 10.11 -5.61
C PRO A 180 -1.46 9.35 -5.86
N ILE A 181 -1.35 8.11 -5.37
CA ILE A 181 -0.18 7.26 -5.57
C ILE A 181 0.03 6.96 -7.06
N ILE A 182 -1.05 6.60 -7.75
CA ILE A 182 -1.01 6.30 -9.19
C ILE A 182 -0.72 7.56 -10.00
N LEU A 183 -1.34 8.70 -9.61
CA LEU A 183 -1.04 9.98 -10.24
C LEU A 183 0.44 10.36 -10.08
N GLY A 184 1.04 10.15 -8.90
CA GLY A 184 2.46 10.37 -8.68
C GLY A 184 3.34 9.54 -9.62
N ILE A 185 3.04 8.24 -9.75
CA ILE A 185 3.75 7.34 -10.67
C ILE A 185 3.59 7.80 -12.14
N LEU A 186 2.35 8.04 -12.56
CA LEU A 186 2.05 8.47 -13.94
C LEU A 186 2.71 9.79 -14.31
N LEU A 187 2.82 10.73 -13.37
CA LEU A 187 3.55 11.99 -13.57
C LEU A 187 5.06 11.76 -13.69
N GLY A 188 5.63 10.74 -13.06
CA GLY A 188 7.03 10.39 -13.17
C GLY A 188 7.41 9.78 -14.52
N VAL A 189 6.49 9.06 -15.17
CA VAL A 189 6.75 8.36 -16.44
C VAL A 189 7.26 9.27 -17.56
N PRO A 190 6.67 10.45 -17.84
CA PRO A 190 7.19 11.34 -18.88
C PRO A 190 8.64 11.80 -18.61
N PHE A 191 9.01 12.07 -17.36
CA PHE A 191 10.37 12.45 -17.00
C PHE A 191 11.37 11.32 -17.26
N SER A 192 11.01 10.10 -16.94
CA SER A 192 11.81 8.91 -17.22
C SER A 192 11.94 8.64 -18.73
N LEU A 193 10.82 8.67 -19.47
CA LEU A 193 10.82 8.44 -20.93
C LEU A 193 11.60 9.50 -21.69
N LEU A 194 11.45 10.77 -21.32
CA LEU A 194 12.14 11.88 -21.97
C LEU A 194 13.54 12.12 -21.40
N ARG A 195 13.96 11.36 -20.40
CA ARG A 195 15.23 11.52 -19.67
C ARG A 195 15.45 12.93 -19.15
N VAL A 196 14.36 13.62 -18.79
CA VAL A 196 14.40 15.00 -18.28
C VAL A 196 14.87 15.00 -16.84
N LYS A 197 16.00 15.66 -16.59
CA LYS A 197 16.52 15.84 -15.24
C LYS A 197 15.76 16.95 -14.52
N LEU A 198 15.25 16.65 -13.34
CA LEU A 198 14.65 17.67 -12.47
C LEU A 198 15.70 18.70 -12.03
N PRO A 199 15.36 20.00 -11.98
CA PRO A 199 16.21 21.01 -11.35
C PRO A 199 16.62 20.59 -9.93
N GLY A 200 17.90 20.80 -9.57
CA GLY A 200 18.46 20.31 -8.30
C GLY A 200 17.67 20.76 -7.07
N ILE A 201 17.22 22.01 -7.04
CA ILE A 201 16.40 22.55 -5.94
C ILE A 201 15.08 21.76 -5.81
N LEU A 202 14.39 21.56 -6.94
CA LEU A 202 13.11 20.83 -6.96
C LEU A 202 13.30 19.36 -6.57
N ALA A 203 14.33 18.72 -7.12
CA ALA A 203 14.65 17.31 -6.79
C ALA A 203 14.96 17.13 -5.29
N SER A 204 15.72 18.06 -4.69
CA SER A 204 16.04 18.03 -3.27
C SER A 204 14.80 18.26 -2.40
N THR A 205 13.99 19.26 -2.73
CA THR A 205 12.73 19.54 -2.00
C THR A 205 11.78 18.34 -2.03
N LEU A 206 11.54 17.78 -3.22
CA LEU A 206 10.68 16.62 -3.37
C LEU A 206 11.28 15.38 -2.66
N SER A 207 12.61 15.22 -2.68
CA SER A 207 13.30 14.14 -1.95
C SER A 207 13.10 14.26 -0.44
N THR A 208 13.17 15.46 0.12
CA THR A 208 12.91 15.71 1.54
C THR A 208 11.47 15.36 1.91
N ILE A 209 10.49 15.80 1.12
CA ILE A 209 9.07 15.47 1.33
C ILE A 209 8.83 13.97 1.20
N GLY A 210 9.29 13.36 0.10
CA GLY A 210 9.13 11.94 -0.16
C GLY A 210 9.82 11.04 0.89
N GLY A 211 10.97 11.49 1.41
CA GLY A 211 11.70 10.79 2.47
C GLY A 211 10.95 10.68 3.79
N THR A 212 9.97 11.53 4.05
CA THR A 212 9.12 11.44 5.25
C THR A 212 8.06 10.34 5.15
N ALA A 213 7.78 9.83 3.96
CA ALA A 213 6.68 8.86 3.72
C ALA A 213 6.79 7.63 4.63
N THR A 214 7.91 6.92 4.57
CA THR A 214 8.12 5.70 5.35
C THR A 214 8.16 5.96 6.86
N PRO A 215 8.98 6.89 7.39
CA PRO A 215 9.02 7.13 8.84
C PRO A 215 7.68 7.54 9.42
N VAL A 216 6.97 8.47 8.79
CA VAL A 216 5.66 8.94 9.28
C VAL A 216 4.61 7.83 9.21
N ALA A 217 4.59 7.04 8.14
CA ALA A 217 3.69 5.89 8.02
C ALA A 217 3.92 4.84 9.11
N LEU A 218 5.19 4.47 9.36
CA LEU A 218 5.53 3.48 10.38
C LEU A 218 5.19 3.97 11.81
N LEU A 219 5.44 5.26 12.09
CA LEU A 219 5.04 5.88 13.36
C LEU A 219 3.52 5.87 13.53
N ALA A 220 2.76 6.21 12.47
CA ALA A 220 1.30 6.19 12.50
C ALA A 220 0.75 4.77 12.71
N VAL A 221 1.32 3.76 12.04
CA VAL A 221 0.99 2.34 12.25
C VAL A 221 1.22 1.94 13.71
N GLY A 222 2.38 2.26 14.27
CA GLY A 222 2.70 1.99 15.67
C GLY A 222 1.74 2.71 16.63
N ALA A 223 1.48 3.99 16.39
CA ALA A 223 0.57 4.79 17.19
C ALA A 223 -0.90 4.33 17.11
N SER A 224 -1.32 3.74 16.00
CA SER A 224 -2.66 3.18 15.82
C SER A 224 -2.84 1.82 16.51
N PHE A 225 -1.78 1.14 16.89
CA PHE A 225 -1.86 -0.19 17.49
C PHE A 225 -2.47 -0.15 18.89
N SER A 226 -3.63 -0.78 19.06
CA SER A 226 -4.32 -0.97 20.34
C SER A 226 -4.28 -2.44 20.74
N GLY A 227 -3.42 -2.76 21.72
CA GLY A 227 -3.29 -4.13 22.23
C GLY A 227 -4.58 -4.69 22.84
N SER A 228 -5.47 -3.82 23.36
CA SER A 228 -6.76 -4.22 23.92
C SER A 228 -7.76 -4.67 22.86
N GLU A 229 -7.76 -4.03 21.69
CA GLU A 229 -8.60 -4.44 20.55
C GLU A 229 -8.05 -5.70 19.87
N ALA A 230 -6.73 -5.79 19.71
CA ALA A 230 -6.10 -7.02 19.21
C ALA A 230 -6.41 -8.23 20.08
N ALA A 231 -6.39 -8.10 21.41
CA ALA A 231 -6.74 -9.18 22.34
C ALA A 231 -8.23 -9.58 22.28
N LYS A 232 -9.15 -8.65 21.94
CA LYS A 232 -10.57 -8.95 21.75
C LYS A 232 -10.84 -9.73 20.45
N CYS A 233 -10.07 -9.47 19.40
CA CYS A 233 -10.20 -10.17 18.12
C CYS A 233 -9.62 -11.59 18.12
N MET A 234 -8.81 -11.95 19.14
CA MET A 234 -8.24 -13.31 19.29
C MET A 234 -9.13 -14.25 20.10
N LYS A 235 -10.23 -13.79 20.66
CA LYS A 235 -11.25 -14.59 21.33
C LYS A 235 -12.43 -14.88 20.42
#